data_3b3896715073c5ba1ba05d53b6504a1d
#
_entry.id   3b3896715073c5ba1ba05d53b6504a1d
#
_cell.length_a   1.000
_cell.length_b   1.000
_cell.length_c   1.000
_cell.angle_alpha   90.00
_cell.angle_beta   90.00
_cell.angle_gamma   90.00
#
_symmetry.space_group_name_H-M   'P 1'
#
loop_
_entity.id
_entity.type
_entity.pdbx_description
1 polymer ?
#
loop_
_entity_poly.entity_id
_entity_poly.type
_entity_poly.pdbx_seq_one_letter_code
_entity_poly.pdbx_strand_id
1 'polypeptide(L)'
;MKVSKVASIVVFALVLQTTLIPYLVGSWVPLDLVLVAIVYLAMTTSPVTALLSGAAGGVIQDTLSGGIIGVSGIAKTIVGFSVALVGTQIIVVRSFPRFVIFFGATLLHASVFLGLYSMLVAPIPNSSVSSVFGEALGNGLVGAVLFELLRALPRLRWRGMSGSRIKPRLEW
;
A
#
# COMPACT_ATOMS: atom_id res chain seq x y z
N MET A 1 -7.86 11.69 -7.23
CA MET A 1 -8.56 10.45 -7.72
C MET A 1 -10.01 10.50 -7.29
N LYS A 2 -10.93 9.80 -8.02
CA LYS A 2 -12.34 9.67 -7.56
C LYS A 2 -12.39 8.75 -6.34
N VAL A 3 -13.25 9.05 -5.37
CA VAL A 3 -13.42 8.25 -4.13
C VAL A 3 -13.67 6.77 -4.42
N SER A 4 -14.48 6.47 -5.45
CA SER A 4 -14.76 5.09 -5.86
C SER A 4 -13.50 4.30 -6.25
N LYS A 5 -12.52 4.93 -6.92
CA LYS A 5 -11.25 4.27 -7.24
C LYS A 5 -10.41 3.98 -6.00
N VAL A 6 -10.38 4.91 -5.05
CA VAL A 6 -9.67 4.73 -3.78
C VAL A 6 -10.28 3.58 -3.01
N ALA A 7 -11.61 3.57 -2.85
CA ALA A 7 -12.33 2.50 -2.18
C ALA A 7 -12.09 1.14 -2.86
N SER A 8 -12.15 1.07 -4.20
CA SER A 8 -11.88 -0.17 -4.94
C SER A 8 -10.48 -0.71 -4.70
N ILE A 9 -9.45 0.16 -4.63
CA ILE A 9 -8.07 -0.27 -4.35
C ILE A 9 -7.96 -0.87 -2.94
N VAL A 10 -8.56 -0.21 -1.94
CA VAL A 10 -8.52 -0.70 -0.55
C VAL A 10 -9.29 -2.01 -0.41
N VAL A 11 -10.50 -2.10 -0.96
CA VAL A 11 -11.30 -3.33 -0.95
C VAL A 11 -10.58 -4.47 -1.65
N PHE A 12 -9.99 -4.22 -2.81
CA PHE A 12 -9.23 -5.22 -3.56
C PHE A 12 -8.02 -5.72 -2.75
N ALA A 13 -7.28 -4.82 -2.10
CA ALA A 13 -6.18 -5.19 -1.22
C ALA A 13 -6.64 -6.03 -0.02
N LEU A 14 -7.78 -5.67 0.60
CA LEU A 14 -8.38 -6.45 1.68
C LEU A 14 -8.77 -7.87 1.24
N VAL A 15 -9.43 -8.00 0.09
CA VAL A 15 -9.79 -9.32 -0.46
C VAL A 15 -8.53 -10.14 -0.76
N LEU A 16 -7.51 -9.56 -1.37
CA LEU A 16 -6.25 -10.27 -1.62
C LEU A 16 -5.56 -10.67 -0.30
N GLN A 17 -5.53 -9.77 0.68
CA GLN A 17 -4.94 -10.03 1.99
C GLN A 17 -5.61 -11.22 2.70
N THR A 18 -6.94 -11.28 2.68
CA THR A 18 -7.69 -12.30 3.41
C THR A 18 -7.81 -13.63 2.67
N THR A 19 -7.76 -13.59 1.32
CA THR A 19 -7.99 -14.78 0.49
C THR A 19 -6.68 -15.36 -0.07
N LEU A 20 -5.84 -14.50 -0.68
CA LEU A 20 -4.70 -14.96 -1.46
C LEU A 20 -3.46 -15.21 -0.61
N ILE A 21 -3.18 -14.31 0.35
CA ILE A 21 -1.97 -14.41 1.18
C ILE A 21 -1.91 -15.71 2.00
N PRO A 22 -2.97 -16.14 2.69
CA PRO A 22 -2.94 -17.42 3.43
C PRO A 22 -2.67 -18.63 2.53
N TYR A 23 -3.15 -18.59 1.28
CA TYR A 23 -2.99 -19.68 0.31
C TYR A 23 -1.60 -19.73 -0.34
N LEU A 24 -1.03 -18.57 -0.71
CA LEU A 24 0.23 -18.52 -1.48
C LEU A 24 1.47 -18.51 -0.62
N VAL A 25 1.42 -17.85 0.51
CA VAL A 25 2.60 -17.53 1.32
C VAL A 25 2.57 -18.29 2.65
N GLY A 26 1.40 -18.76 3.06
CA GLY A 26 1.23 -19.35 4.39
C GLY A 26 1.59 -18.35 5.48
N SER A 27 2.03 -18.84 6.64
CA SER A 27 2.48 -18.02 7.77
C SER A 27 3.97 -17.63 7.71
N TRP A 28 4.67 -17.93 6.62
CA TRP A 28 6.14 -17.80 6.55
C TRP A 28 6.61 -16.38 6.22
N VAL A 29 5.84 -15.62 5.45
CA VAL A 29 6.21 -14.25 5.09
C VAL A 29 5.05 -13.32 5.47
N PRO A 30 5.22 -12.50 6.50
CA PRO A 30 4.22 -11.50 6.86
C PRO A 30 4.20 -10.42 5.76
N LEU A 31 3.12 -10.35 4.98
CA LEU A 31 2.87 -9.32 3.98
C LEU A 31 1.59 -8.57 4.34
N ASP A 32 1.63 -7.25 4.34
CA ASP A 32 0.44 -6.40 4.52
C ASP A 32 0.12 -5.65 3.22
N LEU A 33 -0.69 -6.29 2.36
CA LEU A 33 -1.12 -5.70 1.09
C LEU A 33 -2.01 -4.47 1.29
N VAL A 34 -2.74 -4.40 2.41
CA VAL A 34 -3.55 -3.22 2.74
C VAL A 34 -2.64 -2.03 3.03
N LEU A 35 -1.55 -2.24 3.79
CA LEU A 35 -0.53 -1.23 4.02
C LEU A 35 0.12 -0.78 2.70
N VAL A 36 0.48 -1.73 1.83
CA VAL A 36 1.03 -1.43 0.50
C VAL A 36 0.07 -0.57 -0.32
N ALA A 37 -1.23 -0.90 -0.32
CA ALA A 37 -2.23 -0.10 -1.02
C ALA A 37 -2.36 1.32 -0.44
N ILE A 38 -2.33 1.48 0.89
CA ILE A 38 -2.38 2.78 1.56
C ILE A 38 -1.17 3.63 1.23
N VAL A 39 0.04 3.05 1.24
CA VAL A 39 1.28 3.75 0.85
C VAL A 39 1.24 4.17 -0.63
N TYR A 40 0.74 3.31 -1.51
CA TYR A 40 0.53 3.66 -2.92
C TYR A 40 -0.45 4.84 -3.06
N LEU A 41 -1.57 4.82 -2.34
CA LEU A 41 -2.55 5.91 -2.33
C LEU A 41 -1.93 7.19 -1.75
N ALA A 42 -1.14 7.09 -0.70
CA ALA A 42 -0.44 8.22 -0.09
C ALA A 42 0.53 8.93 -1.07
N MET A 43 1.20 8.15 -1.93
CA MET A 43 2.08 8.68 -2.98
C MET A 43 1.36 9.25 -4.20
N THR A 44 0.06 8.97 -4.36
CA THR A 44 -0.70 9.31 -5.59
C THR A 44 -1.93 10.16 -5.35
N THR A 45 -2.28 10.43 -4.09
CA THR A 45 -3.47 11.20 -3.71
C THR A 45 -3.13 12.29 -2.68
N SER A 46 -4.15 13.02 -2.19
CA SER A 46 -3.97 14.03 -1.14
C SER A 46 -3.75 13.39 0.23
N PRO A 47 -3.06 14.09 1.16
CA PRO A 47 -2.84 13.60 2.53
C PRO A 47 -4.13 13.21 3.27
N VAL A 48 -5.20 13.97 3.07
CA VAL A 48 -6.52 13.67 3.67
C VAL A 48 -7.09 12.35 3.13
N THR A 49 -6.96 12.11 1.82
CA THR A 49 -7.41 10.85 1.22
C THR A 49 -6.62 9.67 1.74
N ALA A 50 -5.30 9.82 1.87
CA ALA A 50 -4.42 8.78 2.40
C ALA A 50 -4.75 8.46 3.87
N LEU A 51 -4.95 9.50 4.69
CA LEU A 51 -5.37 9.39 6.09
C LEU A 51 -6.68 8.59 6.22
N LEU A 52 -7.72 9.01 5.50
CA LEU A 52 -9.03 8.35 5.54
C LEU A 52 -8.97 6.91 5.02
N SER A 53 -8.16 6.65 3.99
CA SER A 53 -7.94 5.29 3.47
C SER A 53 -7.24 4.39 4.50
N GLY A 54 -6.28 4.95 5.24
CA GLY A 54 -5.58 4.28 6.34
C GLY A 54 -6.54 3.91 7.47
N ALA A 55 -7.36 4.87 7.90
CA ALA A 55 -8.36 4.66 8.95
C ALA A 55 -9.37 3.57 8.55
N ALA A 56 -10.02 3.74 7.40
CA ALA A 56 -11.04 2.79 6.94
C ALA A 56 -10.45 1.40 6.65
N GLY A 57 -9.34 1.33 5.89
CA GLY A 57 -8.70 0.07 5.53
C GLY A 57 -8.18 -0.70 6.75
N GLY A 58 -7.56 0.01 7.70
CA GLY A 58 -7.05 -0.61 8.93
C GLY A 58 -8.16 -1.11 9.85
N VAL A 59 -9.22 -0.33 10.07
CA VAL A 59 -10.37 -0.76 10.90
C VAL A 59 -11.07 -1.98 10.28
N ILE A 60 -11.27 -1.99 8.97
CA ILE A 60 -11.87 -3.16 8.29
C ILE A 60 -10.94 -4.37 8.41
N GLN A 61 -9.63 -4.18 8.25
CA GLN A 61 -8.66 -5.26 8.41
C GLN A 61 -8.68 -5.83 9.82
N ASP A 62 -8.69 -4.99 10.86
CA ASP A 62 -8.77 -5.43 12.25
C ASP A 62 -10.04 -6.29 12.50
N THR A 63 -11.16 -5.85 11.95
CA THR A 63 -12.44 -6.56 12.06
C THR A 63 -12.39 -7.94 11.38
N LEU A 64 -11.75 -8.04 10.21
CA LEU A 64 -11.62 -9.28 9.46
C LEU A 64 -10.58 -10.24 10.07
N SER A 65 -9.55 -9.70 10.71
CA SER A 65 -8.45 -10.49 11.30
C SER A 65 -8.72 -10.90 12.75
N GLY A 66 -9.81 -10.45 13.37
CA GLY A 66 -10.12 -10.74 14.76
C GLY A 66 -9.17 -10.06 15.76
N GLY A 67 -8.46 -9.03 15.34
CA GLY A 67 -7.59 -8.22 16.19
C GLY A 67 -8.33 -7.17 17.02
N ILE A 68 -7.57 -6.32 17.72
CA ILE A 68 -8.13 -5.17 18.45
C ILE A 68 -8.55 -4.11 17.44
N ILE A 69 -9.86 -3.90 17.34
CA ILE A 69 -10.43 -2.95 16.36
C ILE A 69 -9.88 -1.55 16.58
N GLY A 70 -9.31 -0.97 15.53
CA GLY A 70 -8.80 0.39 15.49
C GLY A 70 -7.27 0.52 15.65
N VAL A 71 -6.56 -0.49 16.15
CA VAL A 71 -5.09 -0.43 16.32
C VAL A 71 -4.41 -0.32 14.96
N SER A 72 -4.70 -1.21 14.01
CA SER A 72 -4.21 -1.07 12.63
C SER A 72 -4.78 0.17 11.95
N GLY A 73 -6.02 0.55 12.27
CA GLY A 73 -6.63 1.77 11.77
C GLY A 73 -5.81 3.00 12.11
N ILE A 74 -5.46 3.19 13.38
CA ILE A 74 -4.62 4.32 13.84
C ILE A 74 -3.22 4.23 13.22
N ALA A 75 -2.58 3.07 13.27
CA ALA A 75 -1.24 2.89 12.74
C ALA A 75 -1.18 3.23 11.23
N LYS A 76 -2.12 2.70 10.44
CA LYS A 76 -2.19 2.96 9.00
C LYS A 76 -2.59 4.40 8.67
N THR A 77 -3.37 5.05 9.53
CA THR A 77 -3.69 6.48 9.39
C THR A 77 -2.45 7.34 9.50
N ILE A 78 -1.62 7.09 10.54
CA ILE A 78 -0.36 7.80 10.76
C ILE A 78 0.58 7.58 9.58
N VAL A 79 0.74 6.33 9.14
CA VAL A 79 1.60 6.00 8.00
C VAL A 79 1.12 6.68 6.72
N GLY A 80 -0.17 6.55 6.38
CA GLY A 80 -0.74 7.13 5.17
C GLY A 80 -0.55 8.64 5.12
N PHE A 81 -0.81 9.33 6.24
CA PHE A 81 -0.61 10.77 6.34
C PHE A 81 0.87 11.16 6.23
N SER A 82 1.76 10.49 6.97
CA SER A 82 3.21 10.78 6.96
C SER A 82 3.82 10.58 5.58
N VAL A 83 3.51 9.46 4.92
CA VAL A 83 4.00 9.18 3.56
C VAL A 83 3.47 10.19 2.56
N ALA A 84 2.21 10.61 2.67
CA ALA A 84 1.65 11.62 1.77
C ALA A 84 2.33 12.99 1.95
N LEU A 85 2.66 13.39 3.18
CA LEU A 85 3.42 14.63 3.43
C LEU A 85 4.82 14.56 2.79
N VAL A 86 5.53 13.46 2.97
CA VAL A 86 6.86 13.25 2.34
C VAL A 86 6.73 13.22 0.82
N GLY A 87 5.70 12.54 0.29
CA GLY A 87 5.44 12.44 -1.15
C GLY A 87 5.17 13.78 -1.84
N THR A 88 4.63 14.76 -1.12
CA THR A 88 4.43 16.12 -1.68
C THR A 88 5.75 16.89 -1.85
N GLN A 89 6.79 16.50 -1.13
CA GLN A 89 8.09 17.18 -1.13
C GLN A 89 9.13 16.50 -2.04
N ILE A 90 8.94 15.22 -2.38
CA ILE A 90 9.91 14.44 -3.13
C ILE A 90 9.28 13.90 -4.41
N ILE A 91 9.80 14.33 -5.56
CA ILE A 91 9.45 13.74 -6.86
C ILE A 91 10.13 12.37 -6.98
N VAL A 92 9.43 11.32 -6.57
CA VAL A 92 9.97 9.96 -6.59
C VAL A 92 9.89 9.38 -8.00
N VAL A 93 10.93 9.61 -8.80
CA VAL A 93 11.00 9.15 -10.20
C VAL A 93 11.59 7.75 -10.32
N ARG A 94 12.52 7.37 -9.43
CA ARG A 94 13.27 6.11 -9.49
C ARG A 94 12.65 5.02 -8.61
N SER A 95 12.89 3.75 -8.95
CA SER A 95 12.35 2.58 -8.23
C SER A 95 12.95 2.40 -6.83
N PHE A 96 14.24 2.70 -6.66
CA PHE A 96 14.92 2.56 -5.38
C PHE A 96 14.32 3.47 -4.27
N PRO A 97 14.11 4.78 -4.48
CA PRO A 97 13.42 5.60 -3.48
C PRO A 97 12.02 5.09 -3.11
N ARG A 98 11.30 4.46 -4.04
CA ARG A 98 9.98 3.85 -3.76
C ARG A 98 10.11 2.68 -2.80
N PHE A 99 11.05 1.77 -3.07
CA PHE A 99 11.34 0.69 -2.14
C PHE A 99 11.61 1.22 -0.73
N VAL A 100 12.45 2.26 -0.59
CA VAL A 100 12.77 2.87 0.70
C VAL A 100 11.52 3.45 1.39
N ILE A 101 10.60 4.06 0.62
CA ILE A 101 9.34 4.58 1.18
C ILE A 101 8.46 3.45 1.70
N PHE A 102 8.24 2.38 0.92
CA PHE A 102 7.45 1.23 1.35
C PHE A 102 8.07 0.52 2.55
N PHE A 103 9.38 0.33 2.53
CA PHE A 103 10.15 -0.26 3.62
C PHE A 103 10.02 0.58 4.90
N GLY A 104 10.31 1.88 4.83
CA GLY A 104 10.21 2.79 5.97
C GLY A 104 8.77 2.95 6.48
N ALA A 105 7.78 2.97 5.59
CA ALA A 105 6.37 2.99 5.95
C ALA A 105 5.97 1.73 6.75
N THR A 106 6.48 0.57 6.37
CA THR A 106 6.24 -0.69 7.11
C THR A 106 6.89 -0.67 8.48
N LEU A 107 8.13 -0.18 8.59
CA LEU A 107 8.78 -0.03 9.90
C LEU A 107 8.02 0.95 10.80
N LEU A 108 7.56 2.08 10.25
CA LEU A 108 6.74 3.04 11.00
C LEU A 108 5.43 2.39 11.45
N HIS A 109 4.75 1.66 10.54
CA HIS A 109 3.54 0.91 10.88
C HIS A 109 3.78 -0.06 12.03
N ALA A 110 4.80 -0.92 11.93
CA ALA A 110 5.13 -1.89 12.96
C ALA A 110 5.43 -1.22 14.32
N SER A 111 6.18 -0.12 14.31
CA SER A 111 6.51 0.63 15.52
C SER A 111 5.27 1.21 16.20
N VAL A 112 4.37 1.83 15.43
CA VAL A 112 3.13 2.39 15.98
C VAL A 112 2.18 1.29 16.43
N PHE A 113 2.03 0.23 15.61
CA PHE A 113 1.18 -0.90 15.92
C PHE A 113 1.60 -1.61 17.21
N LEU A 114 2.89 -1.97 17.33
CA LEU A 114 3.43 -2.62 18.52
C LEU A 114 3.37 -1.70 19.74
N GLY A 115 3.62 -0.40 19.58
CA GLY A 115 3.49 0.58 20.65
C GLY A 115 2.05 0.64 21.17
N LEU A 116 1.05 0.78 20.30
CA LEU A 116 -0.36 0.78 20.70
C LEU A 116 -0.78 -0.56 21.31
N TYR A 117 -0.36 -1.67 20.69
CA TYR A 117 -0.71 -3.00 21.17
C TYR A 117 -0.14 -3.26 22.57
N SER A 118 1.10 -2.84 22.85
CA SER A 118 1.73 -2.98 24.17
C SER A 118 1.04 -2.18 25.28
N MET A 119 0.33 -1.09 24.91
CA MET A 119 -0.43 -0.30 25.88
C MET A 119 -1.80 -0.92 26.20
N LEU A 120 -2.34 -1.72 25.28
CA LEU A 120 -3.70 -2.27 25.40
C LEU A 120 -3.71 -3.70 25.91
N VAL A 121 -2.67 -4.49 25.60
CA VAL A 121 -2.62 -5.92 25.91
C VAL A 121 -1.24 -6.31 26.42
N ALA A 122 -1.19 -6.90 27.59
CA ALA A 122 0.00 -7.57 28.11
C ALA A 122 -0.30 -9.08 28.25
N PRO A 123 0.59 -10.00 27.85
CA PRO A 123 1.93 -9.80 27.31
C PRO A 123 1.95 -9.42 25.81
N ILE A 124 2.98 -8.73 25.39
CA ILE A 124 3.22 -8.37 23.98
C ILE A 124 3.37 -9.67 23.17
N PRO A 125 2.73 -9.81 22.00
CA PRO A 125 3.03 -10.92 21.11
C PRO A 125 4.53 -10.99 20.82
N ASN A 126 5.11 -12.19 20.83
CA ASN A 126 6.52 -12.41 20.49
C ASN A 126 6.77 -12.09 18.99
N SER A 127 6.63 -10.82 18.62
CA SER A 127 7.05 -10.35 17.31
C SER A 127 8.58 -10.28 17.32
N SER A 128 9.21 -11.24 16.65
CA SER A 128 10.65 -11.23 16.45
C SER A 128 11.02 -10.01 15.61
N VAL A 129 12.09 -9.32 15.97
CA VAL A 129 12.65 -8.21 15.15
C VAL A 129 12.87 -8.67 13.71
N SER A 130 13.29 -9.92 13.51
CA SER A 130 13.46 -10.51 12.18
C SER A 130 12.16 -10.59 11.38
N SER A 131 11.02 -10.85 12.01
CA SER A 131 9.73 -10.88 11.31
C SER A 131 9.30 -9.49 10.83
N VAL A 132 9.52 -8.45 11.63
CA VAL A 132 9.24 -7.05 11.27
C VAL A 132 10.11 -6.60 10.07
N PHE A 133 11.40 -6.95 10.10
CA PHE A 133 12.29 -6.68 8.97
C PHE A 133 11.91 -7.48 7.73
N GLY A 134 11.52 -8.75 7.88
CA GLY A 134 11.02 -9.58 6.79
C GLY A 134 9.77 -8.99 6.13
N GLU A 135 8.81 -8.53 6.94
CA GLU A 135 7.63 -7.81 6.47
C GLU A 135 8.00 -6.51 5.73
N ALA A 136 8.90 -5.71 6.29
CA ALA A 136 9.34 -4.47 5.66
C ALA A 136 10.04 -4.71 4.31
N LEU A 137 10.87 -5.74 4.20
CA LEU A 137 11.49 -6.15 2.94
C LEU A 137 10.45 -6.64 1.93
N GLY A 138 9.54 -7.52 2.36
CA GLY A 138 8.46 -8.03 1.51
C GLY A 138 7.56 -6.93 0.98
N ASN A 139 7.03 -6.09 1.86
CA ASN A 139 6.18 -4.95 1.50
C ASN A 139 6.94 -3.93 0.63
N GLY A 140 8.22 -3.72 0.90
CA GLY A 140 9.10 -2.87 0.09
C GLY A 140 9.23 -3.34 -1.35
N LEU A 141 9.51 -4.64 -1.55
CA LEU A 141 9.65 -5.25 -2.87
C LEU A 141 8.31 -5.29 -3.61
N VAL A 142 7.26 -5.82 -2.96
CA VAL A 142 5.92 -5.91 -3.55
C VAL A 142 5.38 -4.52 -3.91
N GLY A 143 5.53 -3.55 -3.01
CA GLY A 143 5.08 -2.18 -3.22
C GLY A 143 5.80 -1.49 -4.37
N ALA A 144 7.13 -1.61 -4.45
CA ALA A 144 7.92 -1.04 -5.53
C ALA A 144 7.55 -1.66 -6.89
N VAL A 145 7.43 -2.99 -6.97
CA VAL A 145 7.03 -3.70 -8.20
C VAL A 145 5.61 -3.32 -8.61
N LEU A 146 4.67 -3.35 -7.68
CA LEU A 146 3.27 -3.00 -7.93
C LEU A 146 3.13 -1.56 -8.44
N PHE A 147 3.87 -0.63 -7.83
CA PHE A 147 3.87 0.77 -8.26
C PHE A 147 4.36 0.92 -9.71
N GLU A 148 5.43 0.20 -10.09
CA GLU A 148 5.94 0.21 -11.47
C GLU A 148 4.94 -0.38 -12.47
N LEU A 149 4.33 -1.51 -12.11
CA LEU A 149 3.32 -2.16 -12.94
C LEU A 149 2.12 -1.24 -13.18
N LEU A 150 1.57 -0.64 -12.12
CA LEU A 150 0.43 0.27 -12.22
C LEU A 150 0.76 1.54 -13.02
N ARG A 151 2.01 1.99 -13.00
CA ARG A 151 2.49 3.12 -13.81
C ARG A 151 2.70 2.75 -15.28
N ALA A 152 3.09 1.50 -15.55
CA ALA A 152 3.34 1.02 -16.91
C ALA A 152 2.04 0.74 -17.70
N LEU A 153 0.97 0.29 -17.03
CA LEU A 153 -0.30 -0.07 -17.65
C LEU A 153 -0.93 1.04 -18.54
N PRO A 154 -1.02 2.30 -18.13
CA PRO A 154 -1.53 3.37 -19.00
C PRO A 154 -0.66 3.60 -20.24
N ARG A 155 0.66 3.45 -20.12
CA ARG A 155 1.60 3.62 -21.23
C ARG A 155 1.45 2.55 -22.30
N LEU A 156 1.14 1.31 -21.91
CA LEU A 156 0.90 0.21 -22.83
C LEU A 156 -0.40 0.40 -23.64
N ARG A 157 -1.48 0.89 -23.00
CA ARG A 157 -2.74 1.21 -23.70
C ARG A 157 -2.58 2.27 -24.77
N TRP A 158 -1.77 3.29 -24.54
CA TRP A 158 -1.53 4.35 -25.52
C TRP A 158 -0.69 3.90 -26.71
N ARG A 159 0.24 2.98 -26.52
CA ARG A 159 1.05 2.42 -27.63
C ARG A 159 0.22 1.55 -28.59
N GLY A 160 -0.79 0.85 -28.09
CA GLY A 160 -1.70 0.06 -28.92
C GLY A 160 -2.65 0.88 -29.79
N MET A 161 -2.97 2.13 -29.42
CA MET A 161 -3.89 3.00 -30.16
C MET A 161 -3.19 3.89 -31.20
N SER A 162 -1.86 3.95 -31.22
CA SER A 162 -1.08 4.77 -32.16
C SER A 162 -0.81 4.07 -33.50
N GLY A 163 -1.27 2.84 -33.70
CA GLY A 163 -1.00 2.03 -34.88
C GLY A 163 -1.93 2.25 -36.09
N SER A 164 -3.00 3.04 -35.96
CA SER A 164 -3.93 3.30 -37.07
C SER A 164 -3.98 4.77 -37.45
N ARG A 165 -2.84 5.38 -37.80
CA ARG A 165 -2.88 6.62 -38.55
C ARG A 165 -3.18 6.27 -40.00
N ILE A 166 -4.44 6.44 -40.37
CA ILE A 166 -4.90 6.54 -41.75
C ILE A 166 -4.08 7.67 -42.39
N LYS A 167 -3.26 7.31 -43.40
CA LYS A 167 -2.60 8.31 -44.26
C LYS A 167 -3.65 9.11 -44.97
N PRO A 168 -3.64 10.45 -44.94
CA PRO A 168 -4.50 11.23 -45.80
C PRO A 168 -4.11 10.96 -47.27
N ARG A 169 -5.04 10.47 -48.06
CA ARG A 169 -4.89 10.38 -49.51
C ARG A 169 -4.92 11.82 -50.02
N LEU A 170 -3.78 12.29 -50.49
CA LEU A 170 -3.72 13.49 -51.31
C LEU A 170 -4.19 13.06 -52.71
N GLU A 171 -5.39 13.37 -53.04
CA GLU A 171 -5.89 13.36 -54.44
C GLU A 171 -5.63 14.75 -55.02
N TRP A 172 -4.95 14.77 -56.18
CA TRP A 172 -4.67 15.94 -57.03
C TRP A 172 -5.85 16.23 -57.90
#